data_e7cb679390b6019af3545bd21dfc09b9
#
_entry.id   e7cb679390b6019af3545bd21dfc09b9
#
_cell.length_a   1.000
_cell.length_b   1.000
_cell.length_c   1.000
_cell.angle_alpha   90.00
_cell.angle_beta   90.00
_cell.angle_gamma   90.00
#
_symmetry.space_group_name_H-M   'P 1'
#
loop_
_entity.id
_entity.type
_entity.pdbx_description
1 polymer ?
#
loop_
_entity_poly.entity_id
_entity_poly.type
_entity_poly.pdbx_seq_one_letter_code
_entity_poly.pdbx_strand_id
1 'polypeptide(L)'
;MWKGPSRTNQNYQIKYAVSDGWGDPIQINRRPTSKMSFSNYEKEQLKESIGILTIAFTLALSNGLIPVMNEPSILLTELPLAFAAVMTGFLLHELAHKWMAQQYGCWAEYRGNKNGLYFALMMSVFGFLLAAPGAVMVSGNISNRQHGIIAAVGPLTNIAIAIV
;
A
#
# COMPACT_ATOMS: atom_id res chain seq x y z
N MET A 1 -10.83 -39.41 -14.73
CA MET A 1 -9.39 -39.46 -15.15
C MET A 1 -9.05 -38.08 -15.72
N TRP A 2 -8.46 -37.18 -14.92
CA TRP A 2 -8.14 -35.82 -15.32
C TRP A 2 -6.82 -35.81 -16.11
N LYS A 3 -6.84 -35.36 -17.39
CA LYS A 3 -5.65 -35.18 -18.20
C LYS A 3 -5.17 -33.73 -18.04
N GLY A 4 -4.04 -33.51 -17.37
CA GLY A 4 -3.37 -32.23 -17.29
C GLY A 4 -2.98 -31.66 -18.67
N PRO A 5 -2.81 -30.34 -18.81
CA PRO A 5 -2.48 -29.70 -20.07
C PRO A 5 -1.09 -30.09 -20.55
N SER A 6 -0.99 -30.43 -21.87
CA SER A 6 0.24 -30.79 -22.56
C SER A 6 1.26 -29.65 -22.55
N ARG A 7 2.52 -29.96 -22.24
CA ARG A 7 3.67 -29.05 -22.28
C ARG A 7 4.03 -28.67 -23.72
N THR A 8 3.42 -27.63 -24.27
CA THR A 8 3.97 -26.96 -25.44
C THR A 8 3.62 -25.45 -25.39
N ASN A 9 4.67 -24.68 -25.45
CA ASN A 9 4.72 -23.20 -25.45
C ASN A 9 4.48 -22.49 -24.11
N GLN A 10 5.61 -22.06 -23.55
CA GLN A 10 5.76 -21.31 -22.31
C GLN A 10 5.26 -19.86 -22.43
N ASN A 11 3.94 -19.69 -22.51
CA ASN A 11 3.32 -18.47 -22.01
C ASN A 11 2.58 -18.89 -20.75
N TYR A 12 3.21 -18.78 -19.59
CA TYR A 12 2.59 -19.04 -18.31
C TYR A 12 1.40 -18.12 -18.13
N GLN A 13 0.24 -18.62 -18.48
CA GLN A 13 -1.03 -18.00 -18.12
C GLN A 13 -1.36 -18.47 -16.71
N ILE A 14 -1.00 -17.68 -15.71
CA ILE A 14 -1.38 -17.97 -14.34
C ILE A 14 -2.86 -17.61 -14.22
N LYS A 15 -3.71 -18.62 -14.16
CA LYS A 15 -5.14 -18.48 -13.90
C LYS A 15 -5.33 -18.38 -12.39
N TYR A 16 -5.69 -17.23 -11.89
CA TYR A 16 -6.12 -17.06 -10.51
C TYR A 16 -7.63 -17.23 -10.43
N ALA A 17 -8.07 -18.11 -9.54
CA ALA A 17 -9.47 -18.22 -9.18
C ALA A 17 -9.70 -17.38 -7.92
N VAL A 18 -10.40 -16.27 -8.04
CA VAL A 18 -10.93 -15.54 -6.88
C VAL A 18 -12.36 -16.03 -6.70
N SER A 19 -12.62 -16.78 -5.62
CA SER A 19 -13.97 -17.13 -5.22
C SER A 19 -14.56 -15.96 -4.44
N ASP A 20 -15.68 -15.41 -4.89
CA ASP A 20 -16.50 -14.46 -4.14
C ASP A 20 -17.39 -15.15 -3.11
N GLY A 21 -17.24 -16.47 -2.93
CA GLY A 21 -18.00 -17.30 -2.01
C GLY A 21 -19.37 -17.77 -2.54
N TRP A 22 -19.81 -17.32 -3.71
CA TRP A 22 -21.17 -17.60 -4.24
C TRP A 22 -21.23 -17.98 -5.72
N GLY A 23 -20.13 -18.21 -6.40
CA GLY A 23 -20.13 -18.53 -7.82
C GLY A 23 -18.91 -19.29 -8.32
N ASP A 24 -18.87 -19.56 -9.62
CA ASP A 24 -17.72 -20.16 -10.29
C ASP A 24 -16.47 -19.27 -10.17
N PRO A 25 -15.27 -19.84 -10.00
CA PRO A 25 -14.06 -19.07 -9.83
C PRO A 25 -13.79 -18.16 -11.05
N ILE A 26 -13.71 -16.85 -10.81
CA ILE A 26 -13.34 -15.88 -11.84
C ILE A 26 -11.88 -16.10 -12.21
N GLN A 27 -11.64 -16.59 -13.43
CA GLN A 27 -10.28 -16.80 -13.95
C GLN A 27 -9.72 -15.48 -14.46
N ILE A 28 -8.87 -14.83 -13.67
CA ILE A 28 -8.16 -13.63 -14.11
C ILE A 28 -6.87 -14.04 -14.79
N ASN A 29 -6.87 -13.97 -16.12
CA ASN A 29 -5.69 -14.23 -16.93
C ASN A 29 -4.84 -12.98 -17.05
N ARG A 30 -3.84 -12.80 -16.18
CA ARG A 30 -2.92 -11.66 -16.24
C ARG A 30 -1.52 -12.14 -16.64
N ARG A 31 -0.98 -11.53 -17.70
CA ARG A 31 0.44 -11.68 -18.05
C ARG A 31 1.28 -10.83 -17.08
N PRO A 32 2.47 -11.29 -16.67
CA PRO A 32 3.43 -10.42 -15.99
C PRO A 32 3.65 -9.17 -16.88
N THR A 33 3.35 -8.01 -16.37
CA THR A 33 3.60 -6.76 -17.09
C THR A 33 4.84 -6.13 -16.51
N SER A 34 5.80 -5.75 -17.36
CA SER A 34 6.99 -5.00 -16.95
C SER A 34 6.65 -3.58 -16.44
N LYS A 35 5.41 -3.13 -16.65
CA LYS A 35 4.93 -1.81 -16.22
C LYS A 35 4.00 -1.94 -15.01
N MET A 36 4.23 -1.11 -14.00
CA MET A 36 3.36 -1.01 -12.83
C MET A 36 1.96 -0.55 -13.26
N SER A 37 0.93 -1.31 -12.89
CA SER A 37 -0.46 -1.02 -13.25
C SER A 37 -1.25 -0.54 -12.04
N PHE A 38 -2.08 0.48 -12.23
CA PHE A 38 -2.94 1.06 -11.19
C PHE A 38 -4.39 1.04 -11.64
N SER A 39 -5.29 0.57 -10.78
CA SER A 39 -6.73 0.73 -10.99
C SER A 39 -7.19 2.14 -10.56
N ASN A 40 -8.32 2.59 -11.08
CA ASN A 40 -8.88 3.88 -10.65
C ASN A 40 -9.30 3.84 -9.18
N TYR A 41 -9.82 2.71 -8.72
CA TYR A 41 -10.20 2.50 -7.34
C TYR A 41 -8.98 2.58 -6.39
N GLU A 42 -7.87 1.95 -6.74
CA GLU A 42 -6.61 2.04 -5.99
C GLU A 42 -6.09 3.48 -5.88
N LYS A 43 -6.13 4.23 -6.99
CA LYS A 43 -5.68 5.63 -7.01
C LYS A 43 -6.50 6.49 -6.04
N GLU A 44 -7.82 6.29 -5.99
CA GLU A 44 -8.67 7.03 -5.06
C GLU A 44 -8.36 6.66 -3.60
N GLN A 45 -8.15 5.38 -3.31
CA GLN A 45 -7.77 4.94 -1.96
C GLN A 45 -6.40 5.45 -1.54
N LEU A 46 -5.41 5.48 -2.44
CA LEU A 46 -4.11 6.06 -2.16
C LEU A 46 -4.21 7.56 -1.86
N LYS A 47 -4.97 8.32 -2.65
CA LYS A 47 -5.18 9.75 -2.42
C LYS A 47 -5.86 10.00 -1.06
N GLU A 48 -6.92 9.26 -0.75
CA GLU A 48 -7.62 9.33 0.54
C GLU A 48 -6.65 9.05 1.70
N SER A 49 -5.85 7.99 1.60
CA SER A 49 -4.88 7.62 2.64
C SER A 49 -3.79 8.68 2.80
N ILE A 50 -3.22 9.17 1.69
CA ILE A 50 -2.20 10.23 1.72
C ILE A 50 -2.76 11.50 2.39
N GLY A 51 -3.96 11.92 2.02
CA GLY A 51 -4.59 13.12 2.59
C GLY A 51 -4.82 12.99 4.09
N ILE A 52 -5.46 11.90 4.53
CA ILE A 52 -5.75 11.67 5.96
C ILE A 52 -4.46 11.50 6.76
N LEU A 53 -3.49 10.73 6.27
CA LEU A 53 -2.20 10.55 6.94
C LEU A 53 -1.43 11.87 7.04
N THR A 54 -1.43 12.70 6.00
CA THR A 54 -0.76 14.01 6.06
C THR A 54 -1.34 14.88 7.17
N ILE A 55 -2.66 14.94 7.30
CA ILE A 55 -3.32 15.67 8.39
C ILE A 55 -2.96 15.05 9.74
N ALA A 56 -3.02 13.72 9.88
CA ALA A 56 -2.69 13.04 11.12
C ALA A 56 -1.21 13.25 11.53
N PHE A 57 -0.28 13.15 10.58
CA PHE A 57 1.14 13.44 10.83
C PHE A 57 1.37 14.90 11.21
N THR A 58 0.72 15.85 10.52
CA THR A 58 0.81 17.27 10.86
C THR A 58 0.38 17.52 12.29
N LEU A 59 -0.77 17.02 12.71
CA LEU A 59 -1.24 17.16 14.09
C LEU A 59 -0.31 16.49 15.11
N ALA A 60 0.20 15.30 14.80
CA ALA A 60 1.11 14.58 15.67
C ALA A 60 2.46 15.34 15.84
N LEU A 61 3.02 15.87 14.76
CA LEU A 61 4.25 16.67 14.79
C LEU A 61 4.05 17.98 15.55
N SER A 62 2.86 18.56 15.46
CA SER A 62 2.47 19.76 16.22
C SER A 62 2.12 19.48 17.70
N ASN A 63 2.37 18.26 18.21
CA ASN A 63 1.97 17.83 19.55
C ASN A 63 0.45 17.89 19.82
N GLY A 64 -0.37 17.70 18.80
CA GLY A 64 -1.82 17.64 18.86
C GLY A 64 -2.54 18.90 18.38
N LEU A 65 -3.86 18.93 18.56
CA LEU A 65 -4.70 19.99 18.05
C LEU A 65 -4.56 21.31 18.85
N ILE A 66 -4.33 21.24 20.17
CA ILE A 66 -4.29 22.42 21.03
C ILE A 66 -3.17 23.41 20.64
N PRO A 67 -1.91 22.99 20.43
CA PRO A 67 -0.86 23.87 19.94
C PRO A 67 -1.21 24.53 18.60
N VAL A 68 -1.80 23.78 17.66
CA VAL A 68 -2.22 24.31 16.36
C VAL A 68 -3.30 25.41 16.51
N MET A 69 -4.23 25.24 17.44
CA MET A 69 -5.27 26.28 17.73
C MET A 69 -4.68 27.53 18.34
N ASN A 70 -3.66 27.37 19.18
CA ASN A 70 -2.99 28.53 19.83
C ASN A 70 -2.06 29.27 18.87
N GLU A 71 -1.38 28.54 17.99
CA GLU A 71 -0.43 29.07 17.02
C GLU A 71 -0.59 28.42 15.66
N PRO A 72 -1.54 28.87 14.82
CA PRO A 72 -1.79 28.26 13.50
C PRO A 72 -0.60 28.33 12.52
N SER A 73 0.36 29.22 12.77
CA SER A 73 1.59 29.36 11.96
C SER A 73 2.43 28.07 11.93
N ILE A 74 2.31 27.22 12.96
CA ILE A 74 2.96 25.89 13.02
C ILE A 74 2.62 25.04 11.78
N LEU A 75 1.42 25.18 11.22
CA LEU A 75 1.02 24.44 10.03
C LEU A 75 1.88 24.76 8.81
N LEU A 76 2.47 25.94 8.71
CA LEU A 76 3.33 26.32 7.57
C LEU A 76 4.61 25.46 7.50
N THR A 77 5.09 24.99 8.64
CA THR A 77 6.30 24.15 8.74
C THR A 77 5.94 22.66 8.81
N GLU A 78 4.95 22.30 9.62
CA GLU A 78 4.65 20.89 9.89
C GLU A 78 3.89 20.21 8.73
N LEU A 79 3.03 20.93 8.00
CA LEU A 79 2.27 20.35 6.89
C LEU A 79 3.17 19.89 5.73
N PRO A 80 4.11 20.73 5.22
CA PRO A 80 5.04 20.26 4.18
C PRO A 80 5.93 19.10 4.64
N LEU A 81 6.38 19.13 5.90
CA LEU A 81 7.20 18.06 6.48
C LEU A 81 6.40 16.76 6.60
N ALA A 82 5.17 16.83 7.11
CA ALA A 82 4.26 15.70 7.20
C ALA A 82 3.95 15.10 5.81
N PHE A 83 3.68 15.96 4.83
CA PHE A 83 3.45 15.51 3.45
C PHE A 83 4.67 14.79 2.87
N ALA A 84 5.87 15.34 3.04
CA ALA A 84 7.12 14.71 2.61
C ALA A 84 7.33 13.35 3.30
N ALA A 85 7.10 13.27 4.61
CA ALA A 85 7.19 12.02 5.37
C ALA A 85 6.19 10.96 4.90
N VAL A 86 4.95 11.34 4.60
CA VAL A 86 3.94 10.42 4.07
C VAL A 86 4.29 9.96 2.65
N MET A 87 4.78 10.86 1.80
CA MET A 87 5.18 10.50 0.43
C MET A 87 6.37 9.54 0.42
N THR A 88 7.35 9.76 1.25
CA THR A 88 8.56 8.91 1.32
C THR A 88 8.34 7.67 2.17
N GLY A 89 7.83 7.81 3.39
CA GLY A 89 7.72 6.72 4.35
C GLY A 89 6.54 5.79 4.11
N PHE A 90 5.41 6.30 3.58
CA PHE A 90 4.23 5.50 3.29
C PHE A 90 4.10 5.17 1.80
N LEU A 91 4.00 6.17 0.91
CA LEU A 91 3.70 5.90 -0.49
C LEU A 91 4.78 5.07 -1.17
N LEU A 92 6.07 5.45 -1.03
CA LEU A 92 7.16 4.68 -1.64
C LEU A 92 7.28 3.27 -1.05
N HIS A 93 6.99 3.09 0.24
CA HIS A 93 6.91 1.79 0.90
C HIS A 93 5.85 0.88 0.25
N GLU A 94 4.62 1.37 0.09
CA GLU A 94 3.53 0.60 -0.54
C GLU A 94 3.79 0.33 -2.03
N LEU A 95 4.36 1.31 -2.73
CA LEU A 95 4.74 1.14 -4.13
C LEU A 95 5.85 0.09 -4.32
N ALA A 96 6.78 -0.02 -3.38
CA ALA A 96 7.83 -1.03 -3.40
C ALA A 96 7.24 -2.44 -3.26
N HIS A 97 6.31 -2.67 -2.32
CA HIS A 97 5.57 -3.93 -2.20
C HIS A 97 4.84 -4.28 -3.50
N LYS A 98 4.09 -3.33 -4.03
CA LYS A 98 3.33 -3.51 -5.27
C LYS A 98 4.24 -3.82 -6.46
N TRP A 99 5.31 -3.06 -6.63
CA TRP A 99 6.26 -3.25 -7.71
C TRP A 99 6.87 -4.66 -7.68
N MET A 100 7.36 -5.08 -6.50
CA MET A 100 7.95 -6.40 -6.34
C MET A 100 6.94 -7.53 -6.60
N ALA A 101 5.72 -7.40 -6.10
CA ALA A 101 4.67 -8.40 -6.34
C ALA A 101 4.33 -8.53 -7.85
N GLN A 102 4.25 -7.41 -8.55
CA GLN A 102 3.98 -7.39 -9.99
C GLN A 102 5.16 -7.93 -10.82
N GLN A 103 6.42 -7.79 -10.36
CA GLN A 103 7.59 -8.44 -10.99
C GLN A 103 7.49 -9.96 -10.91
N TYR A 104 6.92 -10.51 -9.86
CA TYR A 104 6.63 -11.95 -9.75
C TYR A 104 5.34 -12.38 -10.47
N GLY A 105 4.71 -11.49 -11.23
CA GLY A 105 3.49 -11.78 -11.99
C GLY A 105 2.22 -11.85 -11.15
N CYS A 106 2.27 -11.37 -9.91
CA CYS A 106 1.11 -11.31 -9.03
C CYS A 106 0.19 -10.15 -9.39
N TRP A 107 -1.09 -10.31 -9.10
CA TRP A 107 -1.97 -9.17 -8.94
C TRP A 107 -1.60 -8.48 -7.62
N ALA A 108 -1.43 -7.16 -7.66
CA ALA A 108 -1.11 -6.37 -6.49
C ALA A 108 -1.82 -5.01 -6.56
N GLU A 109 -2.56 -4.66 -5.50
CA GLU A 109 -3.37 -3.45 -5.43
C GLU A 109 -3.42 -2.94 -4.00
N TYR A 110 -3.17 -1.65 -3.79
CA TYR A 110 -3.31 -1.02 -2.49
C TYR A 110 -4.79 -0.98 -2.06
N ARG A 111 -5.05 -1.33 -0.80
CA ARG A 111 -6.37 -1.26 -0.16
C ARG A 111 -6.26 -0.47 1.13
N GLY A 112 -6.92 0.70 1.15
CA GLY A 112 -6.98 1.55 2.32
C GLY A 112 -7.89 0.97 3.41
N ASN A 113 -7.46 1.10 4.65
CA ASN A 113 -8.26 0.75 5.82
C ASN A 113 -8.83 2.03 6.45
N LYS A 114 -10.08 2.35 6.13
CA LYS A 114 -10.74 3.56 6.63
C LYS A 114 -10.76 3.65 8.16
N ASN A 115 -11.05 2.54 8.83
CA ASN A 115 -11.08 2.52 10.29
C ASN A 115 -9.69 2.83 10.89
N GLY A 116 -8.63 2.27 10.30
CA GLY A 116 -7.25 2.54 10.71
C GLY A 116 -6.82 3.98 10.43
N LEU A 117 -7.28 4.59 9.33
CA LEU A 117 -7.03 5.99 9.00
C LEU A 117 -7.75 6.94 9.96
N TYR A 118 -9.04 6.71 10.23
CA TYR A 118 -9.79 7.53 11.20
C TYR A 118 -9.26 7.37 12.63
N PHE A 119 -8.82 6.17 12.99
CA PHE A 119 -8.16 5.94 14.27
C PHE A 119 -6.85 6.73 14.39
N ALA A 120 -6.02 6.74 13.33
CA ALA A 120 -4.80 7.53 13.28
C ALA A 120 -5.09 9.03 13.44
N LEU A 121 -6.13 9.54 12.74
CA LEU A 121 -6.55 10.94 12.85
C LEU A 121 -7.05 11.27 14.27
N MET A 122 -7.84 10.39 14.89
CA MET A 122 -8.32 10.58 16.26
C MET A 122 -7.16 10.64 17.26
N MET A 123 -6.20 9.74 17.15
CA MET A 123 -5.02 9.70 18.04
C MET A 123 -4.12 10.91 17.83
N SER A 124 -4.02 11.43 16.60
CA SER A 124 -3.18 12.60 16.30
C SER A 124 -3.68 13.89 16.93
N VAL A 125 -4.98 14.00 17.24
CA VAL A 125 -5.54 15.12 18.01
C VAL A 125 -4.87 15.26 19.38
N PHE A 126 -4.45 14.15 19.98
CA PHE A 126 -3.74 14.11 21.27
C PHE A 126 -2.21 14.14 21.11
N GLY A 127 -1.69 14.36 19.91
CA GLY A 127 -0.25 14.38 19.63
C GLY A 127 0.39 13.00 19.46
N PHE A 128 -0.40 11.92 19.37
CA PHE A 128 0.08 10.55 19.13
C PHE A 128 -0.22 10.10 17.72
N LEU A 129 0.69 9.34 17.12
CA LEU A 129 0.46 8.72 15.82
C LEU A 129 0.49 7.20 15.92
N LEU A 130 -0.69 6.60 15.78
CA LEU A 130 -0.87 5.15 15.59
C LEU A 130 -1.67 4.96 14.31
N ALA A 131 -1.01 4.50 13.25
CA ALA A 131 -1.62 4.39 11.94
C ALA A 131 -1.59 2.96 11.39
N ALA A 132 -2.74 2.51 10.90
CA ALA A 132 -2.89 1.29 10.09
C ALA A 132 -3.63 1.67 8.79
N PRO A 133 -2.97 2.39 7.87
CA PRO A 133 -3.64 3.07 6.75
C PRO A 133 -4.18 2.10 5.70
N GLY A 134 -3.69 0.89 5.67
CA GLY A 134 -4.00 -0.13 4.68
C GLY A 134 -2.76 -0.93 4.32
N ALA A 135 -2.86 -1.69 3.24
CA ALA A 135 -1.74 -2.50 2.73
C ALA A 135 -1.93 -2.84 1.25
N VAL A 136 -0.84 -3.20 0.59
CA VAL A 136 -0.89 -3.82 -0.73
C VAL A 136 -1.37 -5.26 -0.61
N MET A 137 -2.54 -5.53 -1.15
CA MET A 137 -3.08 -6.87 -1.26
C MET A 137 -2.44 -7.57 -2.45
N VAL A 138 -1.87 -8.74 -2.22
CA VAL A 138 -1.18 -9.53 -3.24
C VAL A 138 -1.91 -10.85 -3.45
N SER A 139 -2.20 -11.19 -4.70
CA SER A 139 -2.80 -12.47 -5.07
C SER A 139 -2.03 -13.09 -6.23
N GLY A 140 -1.58 -14.33 -6.03
CA GLY A 140 -0.81 -15.05 -7.03
C GLY A 140 -0.19 -16.33 -6.48
N ASN A 141 0.32 -17.17 -7.38
CA ASN A 141 1.03 -18.38 -7.00
C ASN A 141 2.51 -18.06 -6.83
N ILE A 142 2.92 -17.75 -5.60
CA ILE A 142 4.29 -17.41 -5.23
C ILE A 142 4.84 -18.36 -4.17
N SER A 143 6.15 -18.57 -4.22
CA SER A 143 6.86 -19.36 -3.21
C SER A 143 6.99 -18.57 -1.89
N ASN A 144 7.22 -19.27 -0.77
CA ASN A 144 7.47 -18.63 0.53
C ASN A 144 8.63 -17.63 0.47
N ARG A 145 9.66 -17.91 -0.33
CA ARG A 145 10.80 -17.01 -0.54
C ARG A 145 10.37 -15.71 -1.23
N GLN A 146 9.56 -15.80 -2.29
CA GLN A 146 9.04 -14.63 -3.00
C GLN A 146 8.13 -13.81 -2.09
N HIS A 147 7.29 -14.46 -1.28
CA HIS A 147 6.45 -13.79 -0.30
C HIS A 147 7.30 -13.01 0.72
N GLY A 148 8.38 -13.61 1.24
CA GLY A 148 9.32 -12.94 2.14
C GLY A 148 10.01 -11.72 1.50
N ILE A 149 10.40 -11.82 0.21
CA ILE A 149 11.00 -10.69 -0.51
C ILE A 149 10.00 -9.55 -0.69
N ILE A 150 8.75 -9.86 -1.09
CA ILE A 150 7.69 -8.87 -1.21
C ILE A 150 7.45 -8.16 0.14
N ALA A 151 7.40 -8.92 1.23
CA ALA A 151 7.19 -8.36 2.56
C ALA A 151 8.37 -7.49 3.05
N ALA A 152 9.60 -7.83 2.65
CA ALA A 152 10.79 -7.11 3.09
C ALA A 152 11.05 -5.81 2.31
N VAL A 153 10.63 -5.71 1.05
CA VAL A 153 11.02 -4.60 0.16
C VAL A 153 10.50 -3.24 0.65
N GLY A 154 9.32 -3.16 1.26
CA GLY A 154 8.80 -1.92 1.82
C GLY A 154 9.68 -1.36 2.95
N PRO A 155 9.89 -2.11 4.04
CA PRO A 155 10.81 -1.71 5.09
C PRO A 155 12.22 -1.38 4.61
N LEU A 156 12.76 -2.17 3.67
CA LEU A 156 14.07 -1.91 3.08
C LEU A 156 14.12 -0.60 2.30
N THR A 157 13.04 -0.23 1.62
CA THR A 157 12.93 1.07 0.94
C THR A 157 13.00 2.21 1.95
N ASN A 158 12.29 2.09 3.09
CA ASN A 158 12.35 3.12 4.14
C ASN A 158 13.75 3.24 4.75
N ILE A 159 14.43 2.12 4.99
CA ILE A 159 15.81 2.12 5.48
C ILE A 159 16.73 2.80 4.46
N ALA A 160 16.60 2.47 3.17
CA ALA A 160 17.42 3.08 2.13
C ALA A 160 17.21 4.60 2.05
N ILE A 161 15.97 5.09 2.18
CA ILE A 161 15.65 6.52 2.20
C ILE A 161 16.23 7.20 3.46
N ALA A 162 16.26 6.52 4.60
CA ALA A 162 16.76 7.08 5.85
C ALA A 162 18.30 7.23 5.88
N ILE A 163 19.02 6.53 4.98
CA ILE A 163 20.49 6.57 4.90
C ILE A 163 20.97 7.67 3.94
N VAL A 164 20.15 8.08 2.99
CA VAL A 164 20.47 9.12 1.98
C VAL A 164 20.17 10.51 2.52
#